data_1c7657d3714746470d55a20034929ca5
#
_entry.id   1c7657d3714746470d55a20034929ca5
#
_cell.length_a   1.000
_cell.length_b   1.000
_cell.length_c   1.000
_cell.angle_alpha   90.00
_cell.angle_beta   90.00
_cell.angle_gamma   90.00
#
_symmetry.space_group_name_H-M   'P 1'
#
loop_
_entity.id
_entity.type
_entity.pdbx_description
1 polymer ?
#
loop_
_entity_poly.entity_id
_entity_poly.type
_entity_poly.pdbx_seq_one_letter_code
_entity_poly.pdbx_strand_id
1 'polypeptide(L)'
;MRVYYLSFRSVTFGQQAERLLRSAGVSCSLRRSPRWMEEQGCGYALRLRTEEIDPVTQLLRDHQIPMRRVYVQSGDGKMVEV
;
A
#
# COMPACT_ATOMS: atom_id res chain seq x y z
N MET A 1 -14.08 -0.40 7.34
CA MET A 1 -12.80 -0.72 6.67
C MET A 1 -11.77 0.36 6.93
N ARG A 2 -10.53 -0.05 7.07
CA ARG A 2 -9.43 0.89 7.27
C ARG A 2 -8.77 1.22 5.95
N VAL A 3 -8.18 2.41 5.89
CA VAL A 3 -7.41 2.85 4.73
C VAL A 3 -5.93 2.68 5.04
N TYR A 4 -5.23 2.00 4.15
CA TYR A 4 -3.79 1.77 4.27
C TYR A 4 -3.07 2.36 3.08
N TYR A 5 -1.81 2.74 3.32
CA TYR A 5 -0.90 3.17 2.26
C TYR A 5 0.34 2.29 2.31
N LEU A 6 0.72 1.76 1.17
CA LEU A 6 1.92 0.94 1.02
C LEU A 6 2.91 1.67 0.13
N SER A 7 4.16 1.77 0.59
CA SER A 7 5.21 2.36 -0.23
C SER A 7 6.06 1.26 -0.86
N PHE A 8 6.64 1.56 -2.03
CA PHE A 8 7.42 0.61 -2.82
C PHE A 8 8.72 1.26 -3.25
N ARG A 9 9.71 0.43 -3.60
CA ARG A 9 10.99 0.92 -4.12
C ARG A 9 10.88 1.52 -5.51
N SER A 10 9.94 1.01 -6.30
CA SER A 10 9.74 1.50 -7.65
C SER A 10 8.26 1.50 -7.98
N VAL A 11 7.89 2.31 -8.96
CA VAL A 11 6.51 2.37 -9.44
C VAL A 11 6.10 1.04 -10.08
N THR A 12 7.06 0.31 -10.64
CA THR A 12 6.79 -0.99 -11.25
C THR A 12 6.26 -1.99 -10.22
N PHE A 13 6.88 -2.05 -9.04
CA PHE A 13 6.38 -2.89 -7.96
C PHE A 13 5.00 -2.45 -7.48
N GLY A 14 4.78 -1.14 -7.40
CA GLY A 14 3.46 -0.61 -7.06
C GLY A 14 2.39 -1.01 -8.06
N GLN A 15 2.72 -0.96 -9.35
CA GLN A 15 1.79 -1.38 -10.41
C GLN A 15 1.48 -2.88 -10.34
N GLN A 16 2.49 -3.70 -10.08
CA GLN A 16 2.29 -5.14 -9.92
C GLN A 16 1.40 -5.43 -8.72
N ALA A 17 1.62 -4.74 -7.62
CA ALA A 17 0.81 -4.90 -6.42
C ALA A 17 -0.65 -4.50 -6.69
N GLU A 18 -0.87 -3.38 -7.35
CA GLU A 18 -2.21 -2.92 -7.68
C GLU A 18 -2.94 -3.96 -8.51
N ARG A 19 -2.29 -4.48 -9.53
CA ARG A 19 -2.89 -5.49 -10.42
C ARG A 19 -3.26 -6.75 -9.66
N LEU A 20 -2.32 -7.25 -8.85
CA LEU A 20 -2.54 -8.47 -8.08
C LEU A 20 -3.69 -8.30 -7.09
N LEU A 21 -3.68 -7.22 -6.33
CA LEU A 21 -4.69 -7.00 -5.30
C LEU A 21 -6.07 -6.78 -5.90
N ARG A 22 -6.16 -6.06 -7.02
CA ARG A 22 -7.44 -5.90 -7.70
C ARG A 22 -7.99 -7.24 -8.18
N SER A 23 -7.12 -8.11 -8.70
CA SER A 23 -7.55 -9.45 -9.12
C SER A 23 -8.01 -10.29 -7.95
N ALA A 24 -7.53 -10.00 -6.75
CA ALA A 24 -7.95 -10.68 -5.52
C ALA A 24 -9.17 -10.03 -4.86
N GLY A 25 -9.76 -9.02 -5.49
CA GLY A 25 -10.94 -8.36 -4.96
C GLY A 25 -10.68 -7.25 -3.96
N VAL A 26 -9.44 -6.81 -3.82
CA VAL A 26 -9.09 -5.72 -2.91
C VAL A 26 -9.24 -4.38 -3.61
N SER A 27 -10.00 -3.47 -3.00
CA SER A 27 -10.15 -2.12 -3.52
C SER A 27 -8.87 -1.33 -3.27
N CYS A 28 -8.17 -0.97 -4.34
CA CYS A 28 -6.90 -0.25 -4.23
C CYS A 28 -6.64 0.59 -5.48
N SER A 29 -5.78 1.60 -5.32
CA SER A 29 -5.31 2.39 -6.43
C SER A 29 -3.91 2.92 -6.16
N LEU A 30 -3.07 2.91 -7.19
CA LEU A 30 -1.74 3.51 -7.13
C LEU A 30 -1.88 5.01 -7.31
N ARG A 31 -1.29 5.78 -6.39
CA ARG A 31 -1.39 7.24 -6.39
C ARG A 31 -0.04 7.85 -6.12
N ARG A 32 0.09 9.13 -6.42
CA ARG A 32 1.26 9.87 -6.02
C ARG A 32 1.35 9.88 -4.50
N SER A 33 2.55 9.64 -3.96
CA SER A 33 2.76 9.62 -2.51
C SER A 33 2.40 10.96 -1.91
N PRO A 34 1.69 10.98 -0.77
CA PRO A 34 1.51 12.23 -0.01
C PRO A 34 2.87 12.79 0.41
N ARG A 35 2.92 14.11 0.68
CA ARG A 35 4.15 14.77 1.07
C ARG A 35 4.89 14.08 2.20
N TRP A 36 4.17 13.64 3.20
CA TRP A 36 4.76 12.99 4.37
C TRP A 36 5.42 11.65 4.05
N MET A 37 5.14 11.07 2.86
CA MET A 37 5.72 9.80 2.41
C MET A 37 6.83 9.98 1.37
N GLU A 38 7.10 11.18 0.88
CA GLU A 38 7.98 11.37 -0.27
C GLU A 38 9.39 10.81 -0.06
N GLU A 39 9.88 10.87 1.16
CA GLU A 39 11.23 10.37 1.48
C GLU A 39 11.28 8.84 1.59
N GLN A 40 10.12 8.18 1.53
CA GLN A 40 10.00 6.76 1.87
C GLN A 40 9.94 5.84 0.66
N GLY A 41 10.01 6.35 -0.57
CA GLY A 41 9.86 5.47 -1.71
C GLY A 41 10.04 6.17 -3.05
N CYS A 42 9.38 5.62 -4.06
CA CYS A 42 9.52 6.02 -5.46
C CYS A 42 8.65 7.21 -5.87
N GLY A 43 7.98 7.85 -4.93
CA GLY A 43 7.04 8.93 -5.24
C GLY A 43 5.62 8.46 -5.50
N TYR A 44 5.36 7.16 -5.41
CA TYR A 44 4.04 6.58 -5.55
C TYR A 44 3.74 5.67 -4.37
N ALA A 45 2.47 5.60 -4.00
CA ALA A 45 2.00 4.74 -2.92
C ALA A 45 0.70 4.07 -3.34
N LEU A 46 0.49 2.86 -2.87
CA LEU A 46 -0.75 2.14 -3.12
C LEU A 46 -1.70 2.41 -1.95
N ARG A 47 -2.82 3.07 -2.26
CA ARG A 47 -3.87 3.30 -1.29
C ARG A 47 -4.86 2.17 -1.39
N LEU A 48 -5.17 1.52 -0.29
CA LEU A 48 -6.12 0.41 -0.29
C LEU A 48 -7.03 0.45 0.92
N ARG A 49 -8.14 -0.24 0.81
CA ARG A 49 -9.14 -0.34 1.87
C ARG A 49 -9.34 -1.80 2.19
N THR A 50 -9.10 -2.15 3.43
CA THR A 50 -9.30 -3.53 3.91
C THR A 50 -9.53 -3.50 5.42
N GLU A 51 -10.13 -4.55 5.93
CA GLU A 51 -10.30 -4.69 7.37
C GLU A 51 -9.01 -5.16 8.04
N GLU A 52 -8.26 -6.02 7.36
CA GLU A 52 -7.01 -6.55 7.88
C GLU A 52 -5.92 -6.45 6.82
N ILE A 53 -4.78 -5.92 7.24
CA ILE A 53 -3.65 -5.72 6.32
C ILE A 53 -2.80 -6.98 6.17
N ASP A 54 -2.76 -7.86 7.16
CA ASP A 54 -1.87 -9.01 7.14
C ASP A 54 -2.11 -9.93 5.94
N PRO A 55 -3.35 -10.30 5.58
CA PRO A 55 -3.56 -11.11 4.38
C PRO A 55 -3.09 -10.43 3.10
N VAL A 56 -3.24 -9.10 3.03
CA VAL A 56 -2.81 -8.32 1.86
C VAL A 56 -1.29 -8.35 1.74
N THR A 57 -0.58 -8.06 2.83
CA THR A 57 0.88 -8.06 2.79
C THR A 57 1.44 -9.47 2.55
N GLN A 58 0.77 -10.49 3.09
CA GLN A 58 1.19 -11.87 2.85
C GLN A 58 1.04 -12.25 1.38
N LEU A 59 -0.05 -11.83 0.75
CA LEU A 59 -0.27 -12.10 -0.67
C LEU A 59 0.84 -11.46 -1.51
N LEU A 60 1.22 -10.23 -1.19
CA LEU A 60 2.30 -9.55 -1.90
C LEU A 60 3.63 -10.29 -1.70
N ARG A 61 3.92 -10.75 -0.48
CA ARG A 61 5.14 -11.51 -0.22
C ARG A 61 5.15 -12.83 -0.98
N ASP A 62 4.02 -13.51 -1.02
CA ASP A 62 3.91 -14.79 -1.73
C ASP A 62 4.19 -14.65 -3.22
N HIS A 63 3.89 -13.49 -3.78
CA HIS A 63 4.15 -13.18 -5.18
C HIS A 63 5.46 -12.41 -5.39
N GLN A 64 6.28 -12.34 -4.35
CA GLN A 64 7.61 -11.72 -4.42
C GLN A 64 7.56 -10.25 -4.86
N ILE A 65 6.55 -9.52 -4.38
CA ILE A 65 6.44 -8.09 -4.61
C ILE A 65 6.90 -7.38 -3.34
N PRO A 66 8.11 -6.79 -3.34
CA PRO A 66 8.64 -6.17 -2.13
C PRO A 66 7.93 -4.86 -1.82
N MET A 67 7.64 -4.65 -0.54
CA MET A 67 7.10 -3.40 -0.02
C MET A 67 8.14 -2.77 0.89
N ARG A 68 8.09 -1.45 1.03
CA ARG A 68 8.96 -0.76 1.97
C ARG A 68 8.27 -0.56 3.31
N ARG A 69 7.18 0.17 3.33
CA ARG A 69 6.49 0.54 4.57
C ARG A 69 4.99 0.45 4.39
N VAL A 70 4.31 0.27 5.50
CA VAL A 70 2.85 0.19 5.55
C VAL A 70 2.38 1.23 6.57
N TYR A 71 1.40 2.03 6.16
CA TYR A 71 0.79 3.03 7.03
C TYR A 71 -0.71 2.79 7.10
N VAL A 72 -1.29 3.08 8.26
CA VAL A 72 -2.74 3.03 8.44
C VAL A 72 -3.25 4.43 8.79
N GLN A 73 -4.38 4.81 8.21
CA GLN A 73 -5.03 6.05 8.55
C GLN A 73 -5.90 5.85 9.79
N SER A 74 -5.60 6.58 10.86
CA SER A 74 -6.37 6.51 12.09
C SER A 74 -7.67 7.31 11.98
N GLY A 75 -8.56 7.17 12.99
CA GLY A 75 -9.85 7.83 12.97
C GLY A 75 -9.79 9.36 12.93
N ASP A 76 -8.70 9.95 13.39
CA ASP A 76 -8.50 11.40 13.37
C ASP A 76 -7.80 11.88 12.08
N GLY A 77 -7.60 10.99 11.12
CA GLY A 77 -6.97 11.31 9.86
C GLY A 77 -5.46 11.23 9.85
N LYS A 78 -4.84 10.96 11.00
CA LYS A 78 -3.39 10.82 11.09
C LYS A 78 -2.95 9.47 10.53
N MET A 79 -1.73 9.45 9.99
CA MET A 79 -1.15 8.25 9.45
C MET A 79 -0.14 7.68 10.43
N VAL A 80 -0.26 6.38 10.68
CA VAL A 80 0.61 5.68 11.64
C VAL A 80 1.27 4.52 10.91
N GLU A 81 2.58 4.40 11.07
CA GLU A 81 3.30 3.27 10.49
C GLU A 81 2.96 1.99 11.26
N VAL A 82 2.65 0.95 10.51
CA VAL A 82 2.29 -0.34 11.08
C VAL A 82 3.51 -1.22 11.25
#